data_16289b6d8bfb60201aa3b84b71a4cba4
#
_entry.id   16289b6d8bfb60201aa3b84b71a4cba4
#
_cell.length_a   1.000
_cell.length_b   1.000
_cell.length_c   1.000
_cell.angle_alpha   90.00
_cell.angle_beta   90.00
_cell.angle_gamma   90.00
#
_symmetry.space_group_name_H-M   'P 1'
#
loop_
_entity.id
_entity.type
_entity.pdbx_description
1 polymer ?
#
loop_
_entity_poly.entity_id
_entity_poly.type
_entity_poly.pdbx_seq_one_letter_code
_entity_poly.pdbx_strand_id
1 'polypeptide(L)'
;GVSSAASDVYKRQGVIDLYFYQAMVYAYIYSEQEELTEIGTRLTYFQTTEEKITRQLRTFSFEELTDFFNDLIERYENWLVFQMKWRETRNNSLKSLAFPFDTYRAGQRELAAAVYKTIHAQQKLYVEAPTGTGKTMSTLFPTFKAMGEELGERIFYLTAKTITRQVAEETLSLIHI
;
A
#
# COMPACT_ATOMS: atom_id res chain seq x y z
N GLY A 1 30.43 10.70 21.08
CA GLY A 1 29.60 9.81 21.93
C GLY A 1 28.27 10.43 22.39
N VAL A 2 28.08 11.79 22.28
CA VAL A 2 26.84 12.49 22.75
C VAL A 2 25.75 12.56 21.68
N SER A 3 26.10 12.40 20.39
CA SER A 3 25.17 12.53 19.26
C SER A 3 24.21 11.34 19.10
N SER A 4 24.62 10.13 19.47
CA SER A 4 23.82 8.90 19.29
C SER A 4 22.67 8.81 20.30
N ALA A 5 22.91 9.09 21.57
CA ALA A 5 21.89 9.02 22.62
C ALA A 5 20.77 10.07 22.43
N ALA A 6 21.10 11.29 22.01
CA ALA A 6 20.13 12.34 21.72
C ALA A 6 19.26 11.95 20.49
N SER A 7 19.87 11.43 19.42
CA SER A 7 19.14 10.94 18.23
C SER A 7 18.18 9.79 18.57
N ASP A 8 18.57 8.88 19.45
CA ASP A 8 17.73 7.76 19.89
C ASP A 8 16.57 8.22 20.78
N VAL A 9 16.77 9.25 21.60
CA VAL A 9 15.69 9.88 22.40
C VAL A 9 14.68 10.56 21.50
N TYR A 10 15.12 11.36 20.51
CA TYR A 10 14.22 12.01 19.55
C TYR A 10 13.44 10.99 18.69
N LYS A 11 14.08 9.91 18.24
CA LYS A 11 13.40 8.82 17.52
C LYS A 11 12.36 8.13 18.39
N ARG A 12 12.66 7.87 19.67
CA ARG A 12 11.71 7.27 20.62
C ARG A 12 10.55 8.19 20.92
N GLN A 13 10.78 9.50 21.03
CA GLN A 13 9.74 10.49 21.30
C GLN A 13 8.77 10.62 20.13
N GLY A 14 9.26 10.66 18.88
CA GLY A 14 8.41 10.66 17.69
C GLY A 14 7.56 9.40 17.52
N VAL A 15 8.07 8.23 17.92
CA VAL A 15 7.30 6.97 17.93
C VAL A 15 6.21 6.99 19.01
N ILE A 16 6.51 7.53 20.18
CA ILE A 16 5.53 7.66 21.28
C ILE A 16 4.39 8.59 20.87
N ASP A 17 4.69 9.71 20.20
CA ASP A 17 3.69 10.64 19.73
C ASP A 17 2.78 10.01 18.66
N LEU A 18 3.32 9.17 17.76
CA LEU A 18 2.53 8.44 16.77
C LEU A 18 1.48 7.53 17.41
N TYR A 19 1.84 6.82 18.49
CA TYR A 19 0.87 6.00 19.23
C TYR A 19 -0.18 6.84 19.95
N PHE A 20 0.19 8.03 20.45
CA PHE A 20 -0.79 8.96 21.00
C PHE A 20 -1.73 9.52 19.94
N TYR A 21 -1.25 9.81 18.73
CA TYR A 21 -2.13 10.24 17.63
C TYR A 21 -3.18 9.16 17.30
N GLN A 22 -2.79 7.90 17.29
CA GLN A 22 -3.76 6.82 17.13
C GLN A 22 -4.77 6.75 18.29
N ALA A 23 -4.30 6.92 19.52
CA ALA A 23 -5.17 6.94 20.70
C ALA A 23 -6.12 8.15 20.70
N MET A 24 -5.68 9.32 20.20
CA MET A 24 -6.49 10.51 20.03
C MET A 24 -7.63 10.32 19.03
N VAL A 25 -7.38 9.62 17.91
CA VAL A 25 -8.45 9.28 16.95
C VAL A 25 -9.52 8.41 17.61
N TYR A 26 -9.12 7.38 18.35
CA TYR A 26 -10.09 6.55 19.08
C TYR A 26 -10.82 7.33 20.20
N ALA A 27 -10.10 8.20 20.90
CA ALA A 27 -10.66 9.05 21.94
C ALA A 27 -11.68 10.02 21.35
N TYR A 28 -11.40 10.64 20.20
CA TYR A 28 -12.35 11.49 19.49
C TYR A 28 -13.64 10.74 19.14
N ILE A 29 -13.53 9.60 18.46
CA ILE A 29 -14.68 8.80 18.05
C ILE A 29 -15.53 8.39 19.27
N TYR A 30 -14.88 7.94 20.34
CA TYR A 30 -15.57 7.50 21.55
C TYR A 30 -16.23 8.68 22.30
N SER A 31 -15.52 9.81 22.40
CA SER A 31 -16.09 11.01 23.05
C SER A 31 -17.27 11.57 22.28
N GLU A 32 -17.27 11.53 20.94
CA GLU A 32 -18.41 11.93 20.12
C GLU A 32 -19.63 11.00 20.32
N GLN A 33 -19.41 9.69 20.41
CA GLN A 33 -20.47 8.71 20.62
C GLN A 33 -21.10 8.79 22.02
N GLU A 34 -20.29 9.07 23.04
CA GLU A 34 -20.73 9.09 24.46
C GLU A 34 -20.95 10.50 24.99
N GLU A 35 -20.90 11.51 24.13
CA GLU A 35 -21.08 12.94 24.46
C GLU A 35 -20.16 13.42 25.61
N LEU A 36 -18.90 12.96 25.61
CA LEU A 36 -17.91 13.29 26.63
C LEU A 36 -17.24 14.63 26.33
N THR A 37 -17.06 15.45 27.35
CA THR A 37 -16.32 16.72 27.26
C THR A 37 -14.80 16.56 27.45
N GLU A 38 -14.38 15.47 28.09
CA GLU A 38 -12.98 15.13 28.38
C GLU A 38 -12.80 13.61 28.43
N ILE A 39 -11.64 13.11 28.01
CA ILE A 39 -11.30 11.70 28.03
C ILE A 39 -9.81 11.46 28.34
N GLY A 40 -9.52 10.47 29.17
CA GLY A 40 -8.18 9.99 29.45
C GLY A 40 -7.75 8.86 28.51
N THR A 41 -6.59 8.99 27.89
CA THR A 41 -5.95 7.95 27.08
C THR A 41 -4.76 7.35 27.83
N ARG A 42 -4.56 6.05 27.71
CA ARG A 42 -3.46 5.34 28.35
C ARG A 42 -2.71 4.46 27.35
N LEU A 43 -1.46 4.77 27.11
CA LEU A 43 -0.55 3.85 26.41
C LEU A 43 0.15 2.95 27.43
N THR A 44 0.16 1.66 27.13
CA THR A 44 0.84 0.66 27.96
C THR A 44 1.92 -0.01 27.13
N TYR A 45 3.17 0.11 27.56
CA TYR A 45 4.33 -0.53 26.96
C TYR A 45 4.74 -1.74 27.80
N PHE A 46 4.92 -2.87 27.15
CA PHE A 46 5.44 -4.07 27.76
C PHE A 46 6.83 -4.39 27.18
N GLN A 47 7.83 -4.39 28.02
CA GLN A 47 9.20 -4.77 27.66
C GLN A 47 9.38 -6.27 27.89
N THR A 48 9.50 -7.03 26.81
CA THR A 48 9.53 -8.50 26.83
C THR A 48 10.77 -9.09 27.50
N THR A 49 11.92 -8.40 27.49
CA THR A 49 13.18 -8.87 28.09
C THR A 49 13.24 -8.75 29.61
N GLU A 50 12.60 -7.72 30.16
CA GLU A 50 12.60 -7.43 31.59
C GLU A 50 11.21 -7.59 32.22
N GLU A 51 10.21 -8.01 31.43
CA GLU A 51 8.81 -8.11 31.83
C GLU A 51 8.25 -6.83 32.49
N LYS A 52 8.81 -5.68 32.08
CA LYS A 52 8.49 -4.38 32.66
C LYS A 52 7.33 -3.72 31.95
N ILE A 53 6.34 -3.25 32.74
CA ILE A 53 5.20 -2.48 32.22
C ILE A 53 5.43 -0.99 32.50
N THR A 54 5.36 -0.17 31.45
CA THR A 54 5.36 1.30 31.58
C THR A 54 4.05 1.84 31.04
N ARG A 55 3.41 2.75 31.78
CA ARG A 55 2.15 3.38 31.39
C ARG A 55 2.33 4.88 31.25
N GLN A 56 1.80 5.42 30.18
CA GLN A 56 1.74 6.87 29.97
C GLN A 56 0.26 7.25 29.82
N LEU A 57 -0.16 8.25 30.59
CA LEU A 57 -1.52 8.78 30.55
C LEU A 57 -1.48 10.20 29.98
N ARG A 58 -2.44 10.52 29.15
CA ARG A 58 -2.73 11.89 28.69
C ARG A 58 -4.25 12.08 28.72
N THR A 59 -4.70 13.25 29.15
CA THR A 59 -6.09 13.64 29.13
C THR A 59 -6.27 14.70 28.05
N PHE A 60 -7.35 14.63 27.32
CA PHE A 60 -7.70 15.52 26.24
C PHE A 60 -9.12 16.03 26.40
N SER A 61 -9.36 17.28 26.14
CA SER A 61 -10.71 17.82 25.96
C SER A 61 -11.29 17.40 24.61
N PHE A 62 -12.61 17.39 24.50
CA PHE A 62 -13.27 17.11 23.22
C PHE A 62 -12.94 18.15 22.16
N GLU A 63 -12.74 19.41 22.54
CA GLU A 63 -12.31 20.49 21.65
C GLU A 63 -10.91 20.21 21.05
N GLU A 64 -9.92 19.88 21.88
CA GLU A 64 -8.59 19.51 21.42
C GLU A 64 -8.60 18.30 20.48
N LEU A 65 -9.42 17.30 20.76
CA LEU A 65 -9.57 16.11 19.91
C LEU A 65 -10.26 16.46 18.59
N THR A 66 -11.24 17.36 18.62
CA THR A 66 -11.95 17.81 17.41
C THR A 66 -11.01 18.59 16.49
N ASP A 67 -10.22 19.50 17.03
CA ASP A 67 -9.23 20.27 16.26
C ASP A 67 -8.17 19.37 15.65
N PHE A 68 -7.65 18.43 16.45
CA PHE A 68 -6.70 17.44 15.97
C PHE A 68 -7.29 16.56 14.85
N PHE A 69 -8.51 16.09 15.02
CA PHE A 69 -9.17 15.21 14.04
C PHE A 69 -9.48 15.95 12.74
N ASN A 70 -9.94 17.19 12.82
CA ASN A 70 -10.21 18.01 11.64
C ASN A 70 -8.93 18.33 10.86
N ASP A 71 -7.82 18.69 11.52
CA ASP A 71 -6.51 18.89 10.86
C ASP A 71 -6.04 17.59 10.17
N LEU A 72 -6.22 16.46 10.82
CA LEU A 72 -5.88 15.15 10.24
C LEU A 72 -6.72 14.85 8.98
N ILE A 73 -8.03 15.09 9.03
CA ILE A 73 -8.94 14.88 7.90
C ILE A 73 -8.60 15.80 6.73
N GLU A 74 -8.36 17.10 6.99
CA GLU A 74 -7.99 18.05 5.94
C GLU A 74 -6.71 17.65 5.20
N ARG A 75 -5.69 17.23 5.94
CA ARG A 75 -4.44 16.72 5.33
C ARG A 75 -4.66 15.41 4.55
N TYR A 76 -5.51 14.53 5.06
CA TYR A 76 -5.81 13.25 4.42
C TYR A 76 -6.66 13.42 3.16
N GLU A 77 -7.59 14.37 3.15
CA GLU A 77 -8.44 14.67 1.99
C GLU A 77 -7.62 15.04 0.75
N ASN A 78 -6.62 15.89 0.89
CA ASN A 78 -5.72 16.26 -0.19
C ASN A 78 -5.01 15.03 -0.79
N TRP A 79 -4.58 14.10 0.06
CA TRP A 79 -3.97 12.86 -0.38
C TRP A 79 -4.98 11.92 -1.07
N LEU A 80 -6.21 11.82 -0.56
CA LEU A 80 -7.28 11.04 -1.18
C LEU A 80 -7.64 11.56 -2.57
N VAL A 81 -7.82 12.87 -2.71
CA VAL A 81 -8.09 13.52 -4.01
C VAL A 81 -6.95 13.23 -5.00
N PHE A 82 -5.70 13.33 -4.56
CA PHE A 82 -4.55 12.94 -5.38
C PHE A 82 -4.62 11.45 -5.80
N GLN A 83 -4.88 10.54 -4.86
CA GLN A 83 -4.99 9.11 -5.13
C GLN A 83 -6.12 8.77 -6.12
N MET A 84 -7.27 9.43 -6.00
CA MET A 84 -8.40 9.26 -6.91
C MET A 84 -8.03 9.70 -8.34
N LYS A 85 -7.46 10.90 -8.50
CA LYS A 85 -7.00 11.40 -9.80
C LYS A 85 -5.90 10.54 -10.41
N TRP A 86 -4.96 10.09 -9.58
CA TRP A 86 -3.90 9.19 -10.00
C TRP A 86 -4.46 7.84 -10.47
N ARG A 87 -5.42 7.26 -9.74
CA ARG A 87 -6.09 6.01 -10.11
C ARG A 87 -6.79 6.14 -11.47
N GLU A 88 -7.53 7.22 -11.68
CA GLU A 88 -8.20 7.50 -12.95
C GLU A 88 -7.20 7.62 -14.10
N THR A 89 -6.16 8.43 -13.95
CA THR A 89 -5.10 8.61 -14.94
C THR A 89 -4.42 7.29 -15.27
N ARG A 90 -4.02 6.54 -14.24
CA ARG A 90 -3.44 5.20 -14.38
C ARG A 90 -4.36 4.26 -15.14
N ASN A 91 -5.61 4.14 -14.72
CA ASN A 91 -6.55 3.20 -15.31
C ASN A 91 -6.82 3.54 -16.80
N ASN A 92 -6.98 4.82 -17.13
CA ASN A 92 -7.16 5.27 -18.52
C ASN A 92 -5.93 4.94 -19.36
N SER A 93 -4.73 5.17 -18.85
CA SER A 93 -3.48 4.80 -19.53
C SER A 93 -3.39 3.29 -19.75
N LEU A 94 -3.70 2.47 -18.73
CA LEU A 94 -3.66 1.02 -18.83
C LEU A 94 -4.74 0.44 -19.76
N LYS A 95 -5.92 1.05 -19.84
CA LYS A 95 -6.97 0.66 -20.81
C LYS A 95 -6.50 0.86 -22.25
N SER A 96 -5.78 1.94 -22.53
CA SER A 96 -5.26 2.25 -23.88
C SER A 96 -3.98 1.47 -24.22
N LEU A 97 -3.38 0.75 -23.26
CA LEU A 97 -2.14 0.03 -23.42
C LEU A 97 -2.21 -0.95 -24.61
N ALA A 98 -1.31 -0.80 -25.58
CA ALA A 98 -1.16 -1.72 -26.70
C ALA A 98 -0.07 -2.77 -26.38
N PHE A 99 -0.17 -3.93 -27.03
CA PHE A 99 0.91 -4.91 -26.95
C PHE A 99 2.16 -4.36 -27.63
N PRO A 100 3.36 -4.38 -27.00
CA PRO A 100 4.51 -3.63 -27.48
C PRO A 100 5.26 -4.27 -28.64
N PHE A 101 4.78 -5.37 -29.18
CA PHE A 101 5.38 -6.07 -30.33
C PHE A 101 4.34 -6.28 -31.43
N ASP A 102 4.78 -6.29 -32.69
CA ASP A 102 3.91 -6.49 -33.85
C ASP A 102 3.19 -7.84 -33.85
N THR A 103 3.83 -8.88 -33.30
CA THR A 103 3.29 -10.24 -33.29
C THR A 103 3.55 -10.94 -31.94
N TYR A 104 2.65 -11.83 -31.58
CA TYR A 104 2.83 -12.73 -30.46
C TYR A 104 3.74 -13.90 -30.84
N ARG A 105 4.58 -14.36 -29.93
CA ARG A 105 5.28 -15.63 -30.04
C ARG A 105 4.29 -16.79 -29.89
N ALA A 106 4.69 -17.99 -30.34
CA ALA A 106 3.87 -19.19 -30.19
C ALA A 106 3.52 -19.43 -28.70
N GLY A 107 2.25 -19.66 -28.41
CA GLY A 107 1.70 -19.85 -27.06
C GLY A 107 1.60 -18.58 -26.19
N GLN A 108 2.14 -17.47 -26.65
CA GLN A 108 2.19 -16.23 -25.85
C GLN A 108 0.80 -15.59 -25.70
N ARG A 109 0.00 -15.58 -26.76
CA ARG A 109 -1.36 -15.04 -26.74
C ARG A 109 -2.30 -15.88 -25.88
N GLU A 110 -2.20 -17.19 -25.98
CA GLU A 110 -3.00 -18.12 -25.18
C GLU A 110 -2.71 -17.95 -23.70
N LEU A 111 -1.42 -17.83 -23.32
CA LEU A 111 -1.01 -17.58 -21.95
C LEU A 111 -1.54 -16.23 -21.45
N ALA A 112 -1.40 -15.16 -22.25
CA ALA A 112 -1.91 -13.83 -21.88
C ALA A 112 -3.43 -13.84 -21.67
N ALA A 113 -4.17 -14.52 -22.55
CA ALA A 113 -5.62 -14.67 -22.41
C ALA A 113 -6.00 -15.49 -21.17
N ALA A 114 -5.25 -16.55 -20.85
CA ALA A 114 -5.47 -17.35 -19.64
C ALA A 114 -5.24 -16.52 -18.37
N VAL A 115 -4.16 -15.73 -18.31
CA VAL A 115 -3.87 -14.85 -17.19
C VAL A 115 -5.00 -13.82 -16.99
N TYR A 116 -5.42 -13.14 -18.05
CA TYR A 116 -6.51 -12.16 -17.97
C TYR A 116 -7.82 -12.78 -17.47
N LYS A 117 -8.23 -13.91 -18.05
CA LYS A 117 -9.45 -14.63 -17.62
C LYS A 117 -9.39 -15.07 -16.17
N THR A 118 -8.22 -15.51 -15.72
CA THR A 118 -8.00 -15.95 -14.34
C THR A 118 -8.13 -14.81 -13.35
N ILE A 119 -7.58 -13.62 -13.68
CA ILE A 119 -7.75 -12.42 -12.86
C ILE A 119 -9.21 -11.99 -12.81
N HIS A 120 -9.88 -11.96 -13.97
CA HIS A 120 -11.30 -11.61 -14.07
C HIS A 120 -12.18 -12.56 -13.24
N ALA A 121 -11.87 -13.85 -13.26
CA ALA A 121 -12.60 -14.87 -12.49
C ALA A 121 -12.16 -14.97 -11.02
N GLN A 122 -11.18 -14.17 -10.57
CA GLN A 122 -10.59 -14.20 -9.22
C GLN A 122 -10.10 -15.61 -8.81
N GLN A 123 -9.47 -16.31 -9.75
CA GLN A 123 -8.98 -17.67 -9.59
C GLN A 123 -7.45 -17.74 -9.50
N LYS A 124 -6.92 -18.93 -9.36
CA LYS A 124 -5.49 -19.25 -9.39
C LYS A 124 -5.14 -19.91 -10.71
N LEU A 125 -4.00 -19.54 -11.27
CA LEU A 125 -3.45 -20.12 -12.51
C LEU A 125 -2.07 -20.71 -12.22
N TYR A 126 -1.87 -21.96 -12.60
CA TYR A 126 -0.58 -22.61 -12.63
C TYR A 126 -0.18 -22.85 -14.07
N VAL A 127 1.01 -22.40 -14.45
CA VAL A 127 1.46 -22.47 -15.85
C VAL A 127 2.84 -23.11 -15.92
N GLU A 128 2.96 -24.11 -16.76
CA GLU A 128 4.25 -24.62 -17.23
C GLU A 128 4.48 -24.14 -18.66
N ALA A 129 5.57 -23.41 -18.89
CA ALA A 129 5.93 -22.92 -20.22
C ALA A 129 7.45 -22.97 -20.42
N PRO A 130 7.93 -23.34 -21.62
CA PRO A 130 9.35 -23.40 -21.93
C PRO A 130 10.06 -22.05 -21.77
N THR A 131 11.39 -22.05 -21.68
CA THR A 131 12.18 -20.83 -21.71
C THR A 131 12.06 -20.15 -23.09
N GLY A 132 12.10 -18.82 -23.12
CA GLY A 132 12.04 -18.05 -24.38
C GLY A 132 10.64 -17.77 -24.93
N THR A 133 9.57 -18.30 -24.34
CA THR A 133 8.18 -18.06 -24.79
C THR A 133 7.63 -16.68 -24.43
N GLY A 134 8.43 -15.81 -23.79
CA GLY A 134 7.97 -14.49 -23.39
C GLY A 134 7.01 -14.46 -22.19
N LYS A 135 7.18 -15.40 -21.24
CA LYS A 135 6.34 -15.54 -20.04
C LYS A 135 6.12 -14.23 -19.30
N THR A 136 7.18 -13.44 -19.09
CA THR A 136 7.11 -12.17 -18.36
C THR A 136 6.12 -11.20 -19.01
N MET A 137 6.21 -11.02 -20.33
CA MET A 137 5.28 -10.17 -21.07
C MET A 137 3.85 -10.75 -21.06
N SER A 138 3.72 -12.08 -21.23
CA SER A 138 2.41 -12.75 -21.23
C SER A 138 1.70 -12.75 -19.89
N THR A 139 2.43 -12.47 -18.81
CA THR A 139 1.84 -12.30 -17.48
C THR A 139 1.63 -10.84 -17.13
N LEU A 140 2.59 -9.96 -17.35
CA LEU A 140 2.51 -8.55 -16.98
C LEU A 140 1.49 -7.78 -17.84
N PHE A 141 1.56 -7.90 -19.16
CA PHE A 141 0.68 -7.17 -20.07
C PHE A 141 -0.82 -7.37 -19.78
N PRO A 142 -1.36 -8.61 -19.72
CA PRO A 142 -2.76 -8.83 -19.39
C PRO A 142 -3.12 -8.41 -17.96
N THR A 143 -2.17 -8.50 -17.02
CA THR A 143 -2.39 -8.03 -15.64
C THR A 143 -2.55 -6.51 -15.58
N PHE A 144 -1.78 -5.75 -16.37
CA PHE A 144 -1.98 -4.30 -16.48
C PHE A 144 -3.28 -3.94 -17.17
N LYS A 145 -3.69 -4.67 -18.21
CA LYS A 145 -5.02 -4.49 -18.83
C LYS A 145 -6.13 -4.72 -17.81
N ALA A 146 -6.05 -5.80 -17.04
CA ALA A 146 -7.00 -6.09 -15.98
C ALA A 146 -7.01 -5.02 -14.88
N MET A 147 -5.85 -4.50 -14.48
CA MET A 147 -5.76 -3.37 -13.55
C MET A 147 -6.42 -2.10 -14.11
N GLY A 148 -6.26 -1.82 -15.39
CA GLY A 148 -6.94 -0.72 -16.07
C GLY A 148 -8.48 -0.85 -16.01
N GLU A 149 -9.00 -2.06 -15.97
CA GLU A 149 -10.42 -2.38 -15.82
C GLU A 149 -10.86 -2.57 -14.36
N GLU A 150 -10.02 -2.11 -13.41
CA GLU A 150 -10.29 -2.12 -11.97
C GLU A 150 -10.42 -3.53 -11.35
N LEU A 151 -9.90 -4.55 -12.04
CA LEU A 151 -9.88 -5.94 -11.55
C LEU A 151 -8.77 -6.20 -10.52
N GLY A 152 -7.93 -5.21 -10.23
CA GLY A 152 -6.87 -5.25 -9.22
C GLY A 152 -6.21 -3.89 -9.05
N GLU A 153 -5.70 -3.61 -7.85
CA GLU A 153 -5.07 -2.32 -7.53
C GLU A 153 -3.55 -2.38 -7.43
N ARG A 154 -3.01 -3.54 -7.13
CA ARG A 154 -1.57 -3.77 -6.92
C ARG A 154 -1.13 -5.07 -7.55
N ILE A 155 0.10 -5.08 -8.06
CA ILE A 155 0.73 -6.25 -8.66
C ILE A 155 2.00 -6.55 -7.88
N PHE A 156 2.15 -7.81 -7.44
CA PHE A 156 3.37 -8.31 -6.83
C PHE A 156 3.99 -9.34 -7.78
N TYR A 157 5.08 -8.97 -8.43
CA TYR A 157 5.84 -9.86 -9.30
C TYR A 157 7.02 -10.45 -8.53
N LEU A 158 6.84 -11.64 -7.99
CA LEU A 158 7.83 -12.31 -7.15
C LEU A 158 8.77 -13.16 -7.99
N THR A 159 10.07 -13.04 -7.76
CA THR A 159 11.11 -13.77 -8.48
C THR A 159 12.10 -14.41 -7.50
N ALA A 160 12.56 -15.62 -7.82
CA ALA A 160 13.54 -16.33 -6.99
C ALA A 160 15.00 -15.84 -7.22
N LYS A 161 15.26 -15.14 -8.34
CA LYS A 161 16.62 -14.72 -8.77
C LYS A 161 16.63 -13.27 -9.21
N THR A 162 17.72 -12.55 -8.92
CA THR A 162 17.92 -11.15 -9.30
C THR A 162 17.83 -10.92 -10.81
N ILE A 163 18.39 -11.84 -11.62
CA ILE A 163 18.34 -11.76 -13.10
C ILE A 163 16.88 -11.76 -13.59
N THR A 164 16.00 -12.55 -12.99
CA THR A 164 14.58 -12.60 -13.37
C THR A 164 13.84 -11.30 -13.00
N ARG A 165 14.25 -10.63 -11.94
CA ARG A 165 13.77 -9.30 -11.58
C ARG A 165 14.13 -8.28 -12.66
N GLN A 166 15.38 -8.27 -13.13
CA GLN A 166 15.84 -7.36 -14.17
C GLN A 166 15.02 -7.52 -15.47
N VAL A 167 14.73 -8.77 -15.87
CA VAL A 167 13.87 -9.05 -17.04
C VAL A 167 12.46 -8.48 -16.85
N ALA A 168 11.92 -8.51 -15.64
CA ALA A 168 10.62 -7.90 -15.35
C ALA A 168 10.68 -6.37 -15.45
N GLU A 169 11.72 -5.74 -14.92
CA GLU A 169 11.96 -4.29 -15.01
C GLU A 169 12.13 -3.82 -16.46
N GLU A 170 12.90 -4.55 -17.27
CA GLU A 170 13.04 -4.29 -18.72
C GLU A 170 11.70 -4.44 -19.45
N THR A 171 10.90 -5.46 -19.11
CA THR A 171 9.57 -5.65 -19.67
C THR A 171 8.62 -4.50 -19.32
N LEU A 172 8.68 -3.99 -18.09
CA LEU A 172 7.92 -2.80 -17.66
C LEU A 172 8.31 -1.56 -18.47
N SER A 173 9.61 -1.36 -18.70
CA SER A 173 10.11 -0.25 -19.53
C SER A 173 9.60 -0.30 -20.97
N LEU A 174 9.46 -1.50 -21.56
CA LEU A 174 8.89 -1.69 -22.89
C LEU A 174 7.38 -1.35 -22.95
N ILE A 175 6.68 -1.53 -21.84
CA ILE A 175 5.26 -1.22 -21.72
C ILE A 175 5.02 0.29 -21.43
N HIS A 176 6.09 1.09 -21.29
CA HIS A 176 6.03 2.53 -20.98
C HIS A 176 5.24 2.86 -19.67
N ILE A 177 5.42 2.02 -18.69
CA ILE A 177 4.82 2.23 -17.36
C ILE A 177 5.86 2.79 -16.39
#